data_9a420515245d55ccd370a8c85de8bdb1
#
_entry.id   9a420515245d55ccd370a8c85de8bdb1
#
_cell.length_a   1.000
_cell.length_b   1.000
_cell.length_c   1.000
_cell.angle_alpha   90.00
_cell.angle_beta   90.00
_cell.angle_gamma   90.00
#
_symmetry.space_group_name_H-M   'P 1'
#
loop_
_entity.id
_entity.type
_entity.pdbx_description
1 polymer ?
#
loop_
_entity_poly.entity_id
_entity_poly.type
_entity_poly.pdbx_seq_one_letter_code
_entity_poly.pdbx_strand_id
1 'polypeptide(L)'
;MRLSLSPCRCFIFLLMLFLYQPVNAECLTRGTGDMGLVIERATGSIQILDTSAKTSLFRIEGLGDLSHASVVFSRDERYAYIFGRDGGLSKIDLLCGVLVKRVVQAGNSIGGAISQDGSLVAVSNYTPGGVKVFDADSLALVADLPADTGDGKSSKVVGLVDAPGQQFVYTLYDAGEIRIADVSDPAAPKVRVFRDIGRQPYDALITPDGRFYIAGLFGEDGLALLDLWQPEDGVQRILNNYGRGKEKLPVYKMPHLEGWAIAGPYAFLPAVGQHEVLVVDTRSWKQVGRIPVHGQPVFVVAQPDGRQVWVNFAHPLNDTVQVIDTQSLQLTHTMQPGKGVLHMEFTPRGEHVWLSVRDLDQLQVYDTKSFRRIAQLDVEKPSGIFFTARAHRTGL
;
A
#
# COMPACT_ATOMS: atom_id res chain seq x y z
N MET A 1 56.74 22.49 -66.80
CA MET A 1 56.18 23.02 -65.58
C MET A 1 54.73 22.86 -65.64
N ARG A 2 54.11 21.76 -65.07
CA ARG A 2 52.67 21.50 -65.09
C ARG A 2 52.20 21.59 -63.63
N LEU A 3 51.33 22.56 -63.35
CA LEU A 3 50.62 22.72 -62.08
C LEU A 3 49.42 21.78 -62.04
N SER A 4 49.36 20.90 -61.09
CA SER A 4 48.21 20.08 -60.82
C SER A 4 47.33 20.76 -59.77
N LEU A 5 46.09 21.08 -60.13
CA LEU A 5 45.04 21.55 -59.24
C LEU A 5 44.30 20.34 -58.63
N SER A 6 44.33 20.23 -57.29
CA SER A 6 43.57 19.25 -56.52
C SER A 6 42.18 19.78 -56.18
N PRO A 7 41.10 19.01 -56.36
CA PRO A 7 39.76 19.48 -55.99
C PRO A 7 39.49 19.32 -54.48
N CYS A 8 39.14 20.45 -53.88
CA CYS A 8 38.62 20.54 -52.49
C CYS A 8 37.24 19.87 -52.39
N ARG A 9 37.14 18.76 -51.69
CA ARG A 9 35.87 18.10 -51.35
C ARG A 9 35.25 18.80 -50.11
N CYS A 10 34.26 19.64 -50.33
CA CYS A 10 33.37 20.13 -49.25
C CYS A 10 32.47 19.00 -48.81
N PHE A 11 32.69 18.52 -47.55
CA PHE A 11 31.78 17.67 -46.84
C PHE A 11 30.66 18.56 -46.21
N ILE A 12 29.47 18.48 -46.78
CA ILE A 12 28.26 19.08 -46.16
C ILE A 12 27.78 18.13 -45.09
N PHE A 13 28.01 18.50 -43.80
CA PHE A 13 27.39 17.85 -42.65
C PHE A 13 25.90 18.27 -42.62
N LEU A 14 25.03 17.34 -42.99
CA LEU A 14 23.58 17.49 -42.82
C LEU A 14 23.27 17.24 -41.34
N LEU A 15 23.07 18.32 -40.57
CA LEU A 15 22.64 18.24 -39.17
C LEU A 15 21.14 17.87 -39.19
N MET A 16 20.81 16.59 -39.01
CA MET A 16 19.42 16.19 -38.75
C MET A 16 19.02 16.66 -37.33
N LEU A 17 18.36 17.79 -37.26
CA LEU A 17 17.58 18.20 -36.08
C LEU A 17 16.40 17.22 -35.94
N PHE A 18 16.52 16.26 -35.02
CA PHE A 18 15.39 15.54 -34.51
C PHE A 18 14.53 16.54 -33.72
N LEU A 19 13.49 17.06 -34.33
CA LEU A 19 12.42 17.75 -33.65
C LEU A 19 11.74 16.74 -32.73
N TYR A 20 12.07 16.77 -31.45
CA TYR A 20 11.27 16.15 -30.40
C TYR A 20 9.91 16.87 -30.43
N GLN A 21 8.95 16.30 -31.11
CA GLN A 21 7.56 16.70 -30.91
C GLN A 21 7.15 16.15 -29.55
N PRO A 22 6.72 16.99 -28.58
CA PRO A 22 6.09 16.48 -27.39
C PRO A 22 4.84 15.71 -27.85
N VAL A 23 4.79 14.42 -27.59
CA VAL A 23 3.56 13.65 -27.70
C VAL A 23 2.64 14.24 -26.63
N ASN A 24 1.76 15.15 -27.04
CA ASN A 24 0.62 15.55 -26.21
C ASN A 24 -0.26 14.29 -26.07
N ALA A 25 -0.04 13.53 -25.03
CA ALA A 25 -0.97 12.48 -24.65
C ALA A 25 -2.32 13.18 -24.41
N GLU A 26 -3.30 12.86 -25.23
CA GLU A 26 -4.65 13.41 -25.08
C GLU A 26 -5.23 12.78 -23.80
N CYS A 27 -5.45 13.61 -22.77
CA CYS A 27 -5.98 13.15 -21.51
C CYS A 27 -7.43 12.66 -21.68
N LEU A 28 -7.81 11.61 -20.98
CA LEU A 28 -9.18 11.10 -21.00
C LEU A 28 -10.14 12.14 -20.41
N THR A 29 -11.26 12.35 -21.08
CA THR A 29 -12.37 13.22 -20.61
C THR A 29 -13.41 12.34 -19.90
N ARG A 30 -13.14 11.98 -18.64
CA ARG A 30 -14.01 11.14 -17.81
C ARG A 30 -13.78 11.40 -16.33
N GLY A 31 -14.69 10.88 -15.49
CA GLY A 31 -14.45 10.80 -14.03
C GLY A 31 -13.42 9.74 -13.68
N THR A 32 -12.91 9.81 -12.47
CA THR A 32 -11.86 8.92 -11.92
C THR A 32 -12.38 7.90 -10.91
N GLY A 33 -13.61 8.03 -10.44
CA GLY A 33 -14.17 7.21 -9.34
C GLY A 33 -14.29 5.71 -9.64
N ASP A 34 -14.15 5.29 -10.90
CA ASP A 34 -14.07 3.90 -11.33
C ASP A 34 -12.71 3.53 -11.91
N MET A 35 -11.67 4.28 -11.54
CA MET A 35 -10.29 4.00 -11.94
C MET A 35 -9.51 3.31 -10.81
N GLY A 36 -8.38 2.78 -11.17
CA GLY A 36 -7.41 2.20 -10.24
C GLY A 36 -6.11 1.88 -10.95
N LEU A 37 -5.22 1.22 -10.23
CA LEU A 37 -3.99 0.71 -10.83
C LEU A 37 -3.58 -0.63 -10.22
N VAL A 38 -2.78 -1.38 -10.96
CA VAL A 38 -2.11 -2.59 -10.52
C VAL A 38 -0.60 -2.46 -10.71
N ILE A 39 0.15 -2.92 -9.72
CA ILE A 39 1.61 -2.95 -9.73
C ILE A 39 2.10 -4.18 -10.51
N GLU A 40 2.94 -3.96 -11.51
CA GLU A 40 3.74 -4.99 -12.20
C GLU A 40 5.14 -5.04 -11.58
N ARG A 41 5.26 -5.83 -10.52
CA ARG A 41 6.44 -5.77 -9.63
C ARG A 41 7.77 -6.20 -10.27
N ALA A 42 7.72 -7.02 -11.30
CA ALA A 42 8.94 -7.56 -11.94
C ALA A 42 9.58 -6.54 -12.89
N THR A 43 8.78 -5.68 -13.48
CA THR A 43 9.20 -4.71 -14.51
C THR A 43 9.31 -3.27 -14.03
N GLY A 44 8.87 -3.00 -12.78
CA GLY A 44 8.84 -1.63 -12.28
C GLY A 44 7.88 -0.75 -13.06
N SER A 45 6.72 -1.30 -13.41
CA SER A 45 5.65 -0.65 -14.15
C SER A 45 4.32 -0.78 -13.43
N ILE A 46 3.32 -0.08 -13.93
CA ILE A 46 1.93 -0.17 -13.51
C ILE A 46 1.01 -0.21 -14.72
N GLN A 47 -0.19 -0.78 -14.54
CA GLN A 47 -1.30 -0.54 -15.46
C GLN A 47 -2.38 0.27 -14.76
N ILE A 48 -2.89 1.32 -15.43
CA ILE A 48 -4.06 2.08 -15.00
C ILE A 48 -5.30 1.36 -15.53
N LEU A 49 -6.28 1.16 -14.67
CA LEU A 49 -7.45 0.32 -14.88
C LEU A 49 -8.73 1.13 -14.94
N ASP A 50 -9.66 0.70 -15.79
CA ASP A 50 -11.08 1.01 -15.75
C ASP A 50 -11.80 -0.16 -15.08
N THR A 51 -12.32 0.06 -13.87
CA THR A 51 -12.99 -1.01 -13.10
C THR A 51 -14.41 -1.29 -13.59
N SER A 52 -15.07 -0.34 -14.24
CA SER A 52 -16.38 -0.50 -14.84
C SER A 52 -16.30 -1.31 -16.13
N ALA A 53 -15.42 -0.90 -17.07
CA ALA A 53 -15.20 -1.62 -18.32
C ALA A 53 -14.36 -2.89 -18.15
N LYS A 54 -13.64 -3.02 -17.03
CA LYS A 54 -12.72 -4.13 -16.74
C LYS A 54 -11.61 -4.25 -17.77
N THR A 55 -10.97 -3.12 -18.06
CA THR A 55 -9.90 -3.02 -19.06
C THR A 55 -8.71 -2.25 -18.50
N SER A 56 -7.54 -2.44 -19.12
CA SER A 56 -6.37 -1.58 -18.95
C SER A 56 -6.48 -0.37 -19.86
N LEU A 57 -6.25 0.83 -19.31
CA LEU A 57 -6.27 2.09 -20.03
C LEU A 57 -4.88 2.51 -20.50
N PHE A 58 -3.91 2.42 -19.61
CA PHE A 58 -2.53 2.83 -19.83
C PHE A 58 -1.56 1.90 -19.11
N ARG A 59 -0.37 1.74 -19.65
CA ARG A 59 0.78 1.12 -18.97
C ARG A 59 1.89 2.14 -18.83
N ILE A 60 2.44 2.30 -17.63
CA ILE A 60 3.51 3.26 -17.32
C ILE A 60 4.71 2.50 -16.81
N GLU A 61 5.86 2.73 -17.43
CA GLU A 61 7.14 2.08 -17.14
C GLU A 61 8.13 3.05 -16.48
N GLY A 62 9.27 2.52 -16.04
CA GLY A 62 10.38 3.35 -15.53
C GLY A 62 10.18 3.85 -14.11
N LEU A 63 9.35 3.16 -13.31
CA LEU A 63 9.03 3.55 -11.92
C LEU A 63 10.03 3.00 -10.89
N GLY A 64 11.11 2.33 -11.34
CA GLY A 64 12.15 1.78 -10.48
C GLY A 64 11.78 0.44 -9.85
N ASP A 65 12.26 0.17 -8.64
CA ASP A 65 12.00 -1.10 -7.95
C ASP A 65 10.63 -1.07 -7.26
N LEU A 66 9.65 -1.73 -7.87
CA LEU A 66 8.30 -1.94 -7.32
C LEU A 66 8.12 -3.33 -6.69
N SER A 67 9.18 -4.02 -6.33
CA SER A 67 9.11 -5.35 -5.69
C SER A 67 8.37 -5.33 -4.35
N HIS A 68 8.33 -4.19 -3.70
CA HIS A 68 7.47 -3.84 -2.58
C HIS A 68 7.03 -2.40 -2.75
N ALA A 69 5.83 -2.18 -3.20
CA ALA A 69 5.30 -0.86 -3.51
C ALA A 69 3.89 -0.69 -2.92
N SER A 70 3.59 0.52 -2.48
CA SER A 70 2.26 0.95 -2.07
C SER A 70 1.84 2.21 -2.83
N VAL A 71 0.58 2.56 -2.73
CA VAL A 71 -0.01 3.67 -3.49
C VAL A 71 -1.02 4.42 -2.63
N VAL A 72 -0.97 5.74 -2.69
CA VAL A 72 -2.06 6.61 -2.23
C VAL A 72 -2.52 7.52 -3.36
N PHE A 73 -3.72 8.07 -3.23
CA PHE A 73 -4.31 8.93 -4.27
C PHE A 73 -4.53 10.35 -3.75
N SER A 74 -4.42 11.34 -4.64
CA SER A 74 -4.89 12.70 -4.35
C SER A 74 -6.38 12.71 -4.02
N ARG A 75 -6.82 13.67 -3.21
CA ARG A 75 -8.21 13.72 -2.74
C ARG A 75 -9.22 13.97 -3.87
N ASP A 76 -8.79 14.51 -5.00
CA ASP A 76 -9.57 14.64 -6.25
C ASP A 76 -9.51 13.39 -7.13
N GLU A 77 -8.86 12.30 -6.68
CA GLU A 77 -8.67 11.02 -7.36
C GLU A 77 -7.93 11.11 -8.71
N ARG A 78 -7.32 12.24 -9.04
CA ARG A 78 -6.64 12.45 -10.32
C ARG A 78 -5.23 11.90 -10.34
N TYR A 79 -4.50 12.02 -9.22
CA TYR A 79 -3.11 11.62 -9.13
C TYR A 79 -2.93 10.41 -8.23
N ALA A 80 -2.05 9.49 -8.65
CA ALA A 80 -1.53 8.43 -7.81
C ALA A 80 -0.09 8.75 -7.38
N TYR A 81 0.23 8.51 -6.11
CA TYR A 81 1.58 8.59 -5.58
C TYR A 81 2.06 7.18 -5.26
N ILE A 82 3.12 6.74 -5.94
CA ILE A 82 3.65 5.38 -5.84
C ILE A 82 4.97 5.42 -5.09
N PHE A 83 5.07 4.59 -4.06
CA PHE A 83 6.25 4.45 -3.23
C PHE A 83 7.02 3.20 -3.63
N GLY A 84 8.20 3.38 -4.21
CA GLY A 84 9.07 2.30 -4.66
C GLY A 84 10.09 1.90 -3.60
N ARG A 85 10.49 0.63 -3.60
CA ARG A 85 11.48 0.08 -2.67
C ARG A 85 12.86 0.75 -2.78
N ASP A 86 13.20 1.26 -3.93
CA ASP A 86 14.45 2.00 -4.20
C ASP A 86 14.47 3.44 -3.65
N GLY A 87 13.48 3.81 -2.83
CA GLY A 87 13.32 5.17 -2.32
C GLY A 87 12.62 6.11 -3.29
N GLY A 88 12.08 5.59 -4.38
CA GLY A 88 11.37 6.38 -5.38
C GLY A 88 9.96 6.78 -4.89
N LEU A 89 9.62 8.07 -5.09
CA LEU A 89 8.27 8.62 -5.01
C LEU A 89 7.89 9.11 -6.40
N SER A 90 6.86 8.52 -6.99
CA SER A 90 6.37 8.83 -8.34
C SER A 90 4.97 9.40 -8.29
N LYS A 91 4.72 10.54 -8.96
CA LYS A 91 3.39 11.14 -9.16
C LYS A 91 2.91 10.81 -10.58
N ILE A 92 1.75 10.16 -10.69
CA ILE A 92 1.15 9.73 -11.93
C ILE A 92 -0.15 10.49 -12.15
N ASP A 93 -0.38 11.03 -13.34
CA ASP A 93 -1.69 11.53 -13.76
C ASP A 93 -2.49 10.37 -14.37
N LEU A 94 -3.57 9.97 -13.70
CA LEU A 94 -4.40 8.83 -14.10
C LEU A 94 -5.18 9.09 -15.40
N LEU A 95 -5.62 10.32 -15.63
CA LEU A 95 -6.39 10.68 -16.82
C LEU A 95 -5.52 10.81 -18.08
N CYS A 96 -4.28 11.26 -17.90
CA CYS A 96 -3.34 11.42 -19.01
C CYS A 96 -2.47 10.18 -19.24
N GLY A 97 -2.43 9.24 -18.27
CA GLY A 97 -1.61 8.04 -18.36
C GLY A 97 -0.10 8.36 -18.39
N VAL A 98 0.35 9.36 -17.63
CA VAL A 98 1.74 9.82 -17.67
C VAL A 98 2.39 9.91 -16.30
N LEU A 99 3.69 9.64 -16.24
CA LEU A 99 4.55 9.96 -15.12
C LEU A 99 4.78 11.48 -15.09
N VAL A 100 4.17 12.17 -14.12
CA VAL A 100 4.33 13.63 -13.96
C VAL A 100 5.71 13.95 -13.41
N LYS A 101 6.10 13.25 -12.34
CA LYS A 101 7.40 13.45 -11.69
C LYS A 101 7.80 12.22 -10.89
N ARG A 102 9.08 11.95 -10.81
CA ARG A 102 9.67 10.96 -9.91
C ARG A 102 10.87 11.57 -9.20
N VAL A 103 10.93 11.36 -7.89
CA VAL A 103 12.07 11.71 -7.05
C VAL A 103 12.58 10.47 -6.32
N VAL A 104 13.89 10.27 -6.26
CA VAL A 104 14.52 9.24 -5.42
C VAL A 104 15.01 9.95 -4.17
N GLN A 105 14.35 9.71 -3.04
CA GLN A 105 14.51 10.51 -1.83
C GLN A 105 15.27 9.76 -0.71
N ALA A 106 15.46 8.46 -0.86
CA ALA A 106 16.14 7.59 0.11
C ALA A 106 16.76 6.39 -0.61
N GLY A 107 17.43 5.51 0.12
CA GLY A 107 18.00 4.26 -0.42
C GLY A 107 17.04 3.07 -0.35
N ASN A 108 16.08 3.10 0.57
CA ASN A 108 15.06 2.04 0.72
C ASN A 108 13.84 2.60 1.44
N SER A 109 12.69 2.55 0.77
CA SER A 109 11.39 2.94 1.32
C SER A 109 10.45 1.74 1.41
N ILE A 110 9.43 1.83 2.27
CA ILE A 110 8.48 0.73 2.47
C ILE A 110 7.05 1.15 2.15
N GLY A 111 6.72 2.41 2.27
CA GLY A 111 5.37 2.91 2.00
C GLY A 111 5.26 4.40 2.26
N GLY A 112 4.06 4.91 2.19
CA GLY A 112 3.77 6.32 2.44
C GLY A 112 2.29 6.57 2.69
N ALA A 113 1.99 7.81 3.03
CA ALA A 113 0.66 8.31 3.33
C ALA A 113 0.46 9.69 2.70
N ILE A 114 -0.81 10.10 2.55
CA ILE A 114 -1.19 11.44 2.09
C ILE A 114 -1.98 12.14 3.19
N SER A 115 -1.70 13.42 3.46
CA SER A 115 -2.41 14.19 4.50
C SER A 115 -3.92 14.27 4.23
N GLN A 116 -4.70 14.54 5.27
CA GLN A 116 -6.17 14.58 5.18
C GLN A 116 -6.68 15.60 4.17
N ASP A 117 -5.99 16.73 4.00
CA ASP A 117 -6.31 17.75 2.99
C ASP A 117 -5.70 17.46 1.60
N GLY A 118 -4.88 16.41 1.48
CA GLY A 118 -4.23 16.03 0.24
C GLY A 118 -3.02 16.89 -0.15
N SER A 119 -2.60 17.84 0.68
CA SER A 119 -1.51 18.78 0.36
C SER A 119 -0.11 18.21 0.55
N LEU A 120 0.04 17.18 1.38
CA LEU A 120 1.33 16.61 1.76
C LEU A 120 1.38 15.10 1.53
N VAL A 121 2.50 14.60 1.03
CA VAL A 121 2.80 13.16 0.89
C VAL A 121 4.00 12.81 1.77
N ALA A 122 3.82 11.86 2.68
CA ALA A 122 4.87 11.36 3.56
C ALA A 122 5.40 10.01 3.08
N VAL A 123 6.71 9.78 3.20
CA VAL A 123 7.39 8.54 2.81
C VAL A 123 8.14 7.96 4.00
N SER A 124 7.86 6.70 4.35
CA SER A 124 8.57 5.96 5.38
C SER A 124 9.82 5.28 4.83
N ASN A 125 10.94 5.40 5.55
CA ASN A 125 12.23 4.92 5.08
C ASN A 125 12.84 3.86 6.01
N TYR A 126 13.37 2.80 5.40
CA TYR A 126 14.25 1.85 6.09
C TYR A 126 15.69 2.38 6.13
N THR A 127 16.13 3.02 5.06
CA THR A 127 17.48 3.56 4.93
C THR A 127 17.40 4.95 4.26
N PRO A 128 17.84 6.00 4.94
CA PRO A 128 18.55 6.04 6.23
C PRO A 128 17.66 5.87 7.47
N GLY A 129 16.37 5.69 7.35
CA GLY A 129 15.35 5.78 8.39
C GLY A 129 14.61 7.12 8.29
N GLY A 130 13.66 7.34 9.21
CA GLY A 130 12.88 8.57 9.27
C GLY A 130 11.72 8.65 8.27
N VAL A 131 11.01 9.76 8.33
CA VAL A 131 9.90 10.11 7.42
C VAL A 131 10.26 11.39 6.70
N LYS A 132 10.13 11.41 5.38
CA LYS A 132 10.25 12.64 4.58
C LYS A 132 8.88 13.04 4.06
N VAL A 133 8.57 14.32 4.19
CA VAL A 133 7.28 14.91 3.80
C VAL A 133 7.49 15.82 2.62
N PHE A 134 6.67 15.64 1.60
CA PHE A 134 6.73 16.36 0.33
C PHE A 134 5.44 17.13 0.11
N ASP A 135 5.54 18.29 -0.51
CA ASP A 135 4.40 18.95 -1.13
C ASP A 135 3.82 18.05 -2.23
N ALA A 136 2.54 17.76 -2.17
CA ALA A 136 1.89 16.80 -3.06
C ALA A 136 1.84 17.26 -4.53
N ASP A 137 1.90 18.55 -4.76
CA ASP A 137 1.84 19.11 -6.12
C ASP A 137 3.19 19.06 -6.82
N SER A 138 4.19 19.63 -6.18
CA SER A 138 5.53 19.83 -6.74
C SER A 138 6.49 18.67 -6.46
N LEU A 139 6.19 17.79 -5.51
CA LEU A 139 7.13 16.84 -4.90
C LEU A 139 8.41 17.51 -4.38
N ALA A 140 8.31 18.74 -3.89
CA ALA A 140 9.38 19.39 -3.15
C ALA A 140 9.41 18.88 -1.69
N LEU A 141 10.60 18.59 -1.15
CA LEU A 141 10.75 18.22 0.25
C LEU A 141 10.40 19.43 1.14
N VAL A 142 9.45 19.27 2.06
CA VAL A 142 8.99 20.35 2.97
C VAL A 142 9.29 20.05 4.43
N ALA A 143 9.44 18.77 4.81
CA ALA A 143 9.89 18.39 6.15
C ALA A 143 10.72 17.10 6.11
N ASP A 144 11.67 16.99 7.03
CA ASP A 144 12.44 15.78 7.30
C ASP A 144 12.30 15.44 8.79
N LEU A 145 11.74 14.26 9.10
CA LEU A 145 11.45 13.80 10.45
C LEU A 145 12.41 12.65 10.77
N PRO A 146 13.57 12.94 11.37
CA PRO A 146 14.57 11.92 11.63
C PRO A 146 14.08 10.90 12.65
N ALA A 147 14.51 9.65 12.49
CA ALA A 147 14.23 8.55 13.41
C ALA A 147 15.45 8.25 14.31
N ASP A 148 16.11 9.28 14.81
CA ASP A 148 17.26 9.16 15.70
C ASP A 148 16.86 8.44 17.00
N THR A 149 17.64 7.44 17.39
CA THR A 149 17.44 6.63 18.60
C THR A 149 18.27 7.14 19.80
N GLY A 150 19.03 8.22 19.62
CA GLY A 150 19.86 8.83 20.66
C GLY A 150 21.22 8.18 20.87
N ASP A 151 21.51 7.07 20.17
CA ASP A 151 22.82 6.38 20.19
C ASP A 151 23.62 6.58 18.89
N GLY A 152 23.24 7.59 18.11
CA GLY A 152 23.83 7.90 16.81
C GLY A 152 23.36 6.99 15.68
N LYS A 153 22.34 6.17 15.92
CA LYS A 153 21.70 5.34 14.90
C LYS A 153 20.33 5.90 14.54
N SER A 154 19.83 5.50 13.39
CA SER A 154 18.50 5.82 12.92
C SER A 154 17.67 4.53 12.82
N SER A 155 16.43 4.59 13.29
CA SER A 155 15.50 3.46 13.20
C SER A 155 14.83 3.41 11.84
N LYS A 156 14.54 2.20 11.39
CA LYS A 156 13.57 1.99 10.30
C LYS A 156 12.21 2.51 10.72
N VAL A 157 11.52 3.16 9.80
CA VAL A 157 10.14 3.58 9.98
C VAL A 157 9.20 2.66 9.22
N VAL A 158 8.14 2.22 9.88
CA VAL A 158 7.10 1.34 9.34
C VAL A 158 5.73 1.83 9.81
N GLY A 159 4.66 1.23 9.30
CA GLY A 159 3.30 1.51 9.76
C GLY A 159 2.91 2.98 9.65
N LEU A 160 3.40 3.67 8.62
CA LEU A 160 3.09 5.08 8.38
C LEU A 160 1.68 5.22 7.81
N VAL A 161 0.85 5.98 8.52
CA VAL A 161 -0.52 6.31 8.12
C VAL A 161 -0.79 7.80 8.33
N ASP A 162 -1.76 8.35 7.60
CA ASP A 162 -2.32 9.66 7.88
C ASP A 162 -3.35 9.57 9.03
N ALA A 163 -3.48 10.64 9.77
CA ALA A 163 -4.43 10.77 10.87
C ALA A 163 -5.11 12.15 10.83
N PRO A 164 -6.31 12.29 11.46
CA PRO A 164 -7.00 13.56 11.50
C PRO A 164 -6.14 14.72 12.04
N GLY A 165 -6.34 15.94 11.54
CA GLY A 165 -5.66 17.14 12.03
C GLY A 165 -4.26 17.35 11.45
N GLN A 166 -4.02 16.95 10.19
CA GLN A 166 -2.72 17.11 9.50
C GLN A 166 -1.58 16.38 10.24
N GLN A 167 -1.87 15.16 10.66
CA GLN A 167 -0.92 14.34 11.39
C GLN A 167 -0.55 13.10 10.59
N PHE A 168 0.69 12.65 10.80
CA PHE A 168 1.15 11.33 10.41
C PHE A 168 1.53 10.53 11.65
N VAL A 169 1.11 9.27 11.69
CA VAL A 169 1.46 8.33 12.77
C VAL A 169 2.29 7.21 12.20
N TYR A 170 3.36 6.85 12.90
CA TYR A 170 4.28 5.81 12.43
C TYR A 170 5.01 5.12 13.57
N THR A 171 5.56 3.95 13.29
CA THR A 171 6.37 3.19 14.24
C THR A 171 7.86 3.29 13.91
N LEU A 172 8.69 3.27 14.95
CA LEU A 172 10.12 3.10 14.86
C LEU A 172 10.49 1.67 15.27
N TYR A 173 10.84 0.87 14.26
CA TYR A 173 11.09 -0.57 14.42
C TYR A 173 12.21 -0.90 15.41
N ASP A 174 13.35 -0.23 15.28
CA ASP A 174 14.53 -0.53 16.09
C ASP A 174 14.44 0.14 17.48
N ALA A 175 13.70 1.24 17.61
CA ALA A 175 13.53 2.01 18.84
C ALA A 175 12.38 1.50 19.73
N GLY A 176 11.41 0.75 19.19
CA GLY A 176 10.21 0.35 19.94
C GLY A 176 9.31 1.53 20.29
N GLU A 177 9.10 2.44 19.33
CA GLU A 177 8.35 3.67 19.53
C GLU A 177 7.16 3.79 18.56
N ILE A 178 6.12 4.53 18.98
CA ILE A 178 5.14 5.16 18.10
C ILE A 178 5.41 6.67 18.14
N ARG A 179 5.32 7.32 16.99
CA ARG A 179 5.41 8.78 16.88
C ARG A 179 4.19 9.35 16.17
N ILE A 180 3.71 10.50 16.67
CA ILE A 180 2.71 11.33 16.00
C ILE A 180 3.44 12.60 15.57
N ALA A 181 3.46 12.87 14.28
CA ALA A 181 3.99 14.10 13.71
C ALA A 181 2.84 15.01 13.25
N ASP A 182 2.68 16.14 13.90
CA ASP A 182 1.83 17.25 13.46
C ASP A 182 2.61 18.07 12.43
N VAL A 183 2.12 18.07 11.21
CA VAL A 183 2.70 18.75 10.05
C VAL A 183 1.80 19.88 9.54
N SER A 184 0.95 20.43 10.38
CA SER A 184 0.13 21.63 10.07
C SER A 184 1.01 22.83 9.70
N ASP A 185 2.21 22.90 10.26
CA ASP A 185 3.30 23.75 9.79
C ASP A 185 4.50 22.86 9.40
N PRO A 186 4.65 22.50 8.12
CA PRO A 186 5.73 21.61 7.68
C PRO A 186 7.14 22.18 7.91
N ALA A 187 7.28 23.52 8.03
CA ALA A 187 8.57 24.14 8.33
C ALA A 187 8.97 23.98 9.81
N ALA A 188 8.02 23.69 10.70
CA ALA A 188 8.23 23.50 12.13
C ALA A 188 7.38 22.34 12.68
N PRO A 189 7.57 21.10 12.19
CA PRO A 189 6.76 19.95 12.58
C PRO A 189 6.93 19.65 14.08
N LYS A 190 5.83 19.24 14.73
CA LYS A 190 5.85 18.86 16.15
C LYS A 190 5.69 17.34 16.26
N VAL A 191 6.60 16.69 16.96
CA VAL A 191 6.60 15.23 17.11
C VAL A 191 6.35 14.84 18.56
N ARG A 192 5.27 14.09 18.80
CA ARG A 192 5.00 13.41 20.08
C ARG A 192 5.50 11.97 20.01
N VAL A 193 6.21 11.54 21.05
CA VAL A 193 6.88 10.22 21.08
C VAL A 193 6.31 9.37 22.20
N PHE A 194 5.94 8.14 21.88
CA PHE A 194 5.54 7.09 22.81
C PHE A 194 6.60 6.00 22.78
N ARG A 195 7.30 5.83 23.92
CA ARG A 195 8.40 4.87 24.06
C ARG A 195 7.95 3.56 24.68
N ASP A 196 8.80 2.53 24.54
CA ASP A 196 8.61 1.23 25.20
C ASP A 196 7.27 0.56 24.86
N ILE A 197 6.79 0.78 23.61
CA ILE A 197 5.48 0.25 23.18
C ILE A 197 5.54 -1.25 22.86
N GLY A 198 6.72 -1.85 22.85
CA GLY A 198 6.98 -3.25 22.53
C GLY A 198 8.14 -3.41 21.56
N ARG A 199 8.59 -4.66 21.39
CA ARG A 199 9.76 -4.95 20.57
C ARG A 199 9.42 -5.01 19.09
N GLN A 200 10.19 -4.27 18.29
CA GLN A 200 10.12 -4.26 16.83
C GLN A 200 8.69 -4.03 16.33
N PRO A 201 8.02 -2.90 16.68
CA PRO A 201 6.77 -2.56 16.07
C PRO A 201 6.96 -2.47 14.57
N TYR A 202 6.03 -3.06 13.81
CA TYR A 202 6.19 -3.16 12.37
C TYR A 202 5.04 -2.47 11.65
N ASP A 203 4.17 -3.25 11.06
CA ASP A 203 3.04 -2.74 10.31
C ASP A 203 1.95 -2.21 11.24
N ALA A 204 1.14 -1.28 10.76
CA ALA A 204 0.08 -0.69 11.57
C ALA A 204 -1.16 -0.38 10.73
N LEU A 205 -2.29 -0.30 11.39
CA LEU A 205 -3.52 0.21 10.81
C LEU A 205 -4.07 1.35 11.68
N ILE A 206 -4.89 2.20 11.08
CA ILE A 206 -5.78 3.11 11.78
C ILE A 206 -7.23 2.67 11.56
N THR A 207 -8.06 2.76 12.59
CA THR A 207 -9.49 2.42 12.45
C THR A 207 -10.18 3.42 11.52
N PRO A 208 -11.27 3.04 10.81
CA PRO A 208 -11.94 3.91 9.83
C PRO A 208 -12.46 5.23 10.39
N ASP A 209 -12.70 5.30 11.71
CA ASP A 209 -13.08 6.53 12.43
C ASP A 209 -11.88 7.43 12.78
N GLY A 210 -10.66 7.02 12.43
CA GLY A 210 -9.43 7.74 12.73
C GLY A 210 -9.04 7.75 14.22
N ARG A 211 -9.63 6.86 15.03
CA ARG A 211 -9.44 6.88 16.48
C ARG A 211 -8.28 6.05 16.96
N PHE A 212 -8.23 4.78 16.57
CA PHE A 212 -7.23 3.85 17.10
C PHE A 212 -6.15 3.59 16.07
N TYR A 213 -4.91 3.86 16.45
CA TYR A 213 -3.73 3.38 15.74
C TYR A 213 -3.24 2.10 16.42
N ILE A 214 -3.11 1.03 15.66
CA ILE A 214 -2.75 -0.28 16.17
C ILE A 214 -1.49 -0.74 15.45
N ALA A 215 -0.43 -1.02 16.19
CA ALA A 215 0.84 -1.50 15.66
C ALA A 215 1.07 -2.97 16.02
N GLY A 216 1.46 -3.76 15.02
CA GLY A 216 1.88 -5.13 15.18
C GLY A 216 3.31 -5.22 15.73
N LEU A 217 3.58 -6.20 16.57
CA LEU A 217 4.90 -6.39 17.14
C LEU A 217 5.60 -7.60 16.49
N PHE A 218 6.66 -7.31 15.74
CA PHE A 218 7.45 -8.37 15.12
C PHE A 218 8.33 -9.11 16.12
N GLY A 219 8.81 -8.44 17.16
CA GLY A 219 9.75 -8.96 18.12
C GLY A 219 9.13 -9.75 19.29
N GLU A 220 7.80 -9.67 19.49
CA GLU A 220 7.08 -10.31 20.58
C GLU A 220 5.60 -10.50 20.24
N ASP A 221 4.86 -11.21 21.10
CA ASP A 221 3.44 -11.41 20.94
C ASP A 221 2.64 -10.18 21.41
N GLY A 222 1.43 -10.01 20.86
CA GLY A 222 0.54 -8.93 21.17
C GLY A 222 0.67 -7.74 20.22
N LEU A 223 -0.13 -6.72 20.49
CA LEU A 223 -0.20 -5.50 19.69
C LEU A 223 -0.16 -4.28 20.59
N ALA A 224 0.29 -3.16 20.04
CA ALA A 224 0.29 -1.85 20.68
C ALA A 224 -0.86 -1.01 20.11
N LEU A 225 -1.76 -0.56 20.95
CA LEU A 225 -2.92 0.28 20.60
C LEU A 225 -2.73 1.67 21.21
N LEU A 226 -2.87 2.70 20.37
CA LEU A 226 -2.88 4.09 20.76
C LEU A 226 -4.23 4.72 20.40
N ASP A 227 -4.94 5.27 21.40
CA ASP A 227 -6.14 6.07 21.17
C ASP A 227 -5.71 7.50 20.77
N LEU A 228 -5.89 7.84 19.50
CA LEU A 228 -5.52 9.14 18.95
C LEU A 228 -6.44 10.27 19.44
N TRP A 229 -7.61 9.94 20.00
CA TRP A 229 -8.52 10.91 20.59
C TRP A 229 -8.15 11.21 22.05
N GLN A 230 -7.42 10.30 22.71
CA GLN A 230 -6.95 10.42 24.09
C GLN A 230 -5.47 9.97 24.18
N PRO A 231 -4.58 10.63 23.45
CA PRO A 231 -3.19 10.17 23.36
C PRO A 231 -2.41 10.37 24.69
N GLU A 232 -2.93 11.14 25.64
CA GLU A 232 -2.39 11.29 26.98
C GLU A 232 -2.49 10.00 27.82
N ASP A 233 -3.44 9.11 27.52
CA ASP A 233 -3.58 7.83 28.19
C ASP A 233 -2.45 6.84 27.85
N GLY A 234 -1.65 7.19 26.82
CA GLY A 234 -0.51 6.38 26.39
C GLY A 234 -0.92 5.17 25.56
N VAL A 235 0.06 4.27 25.35
CA VAL A 235 -0.12 3.06 24.55
C VAL A 235 -0.55 1.89 25.43
N GLN A 236 -1.59 1.17 24.98
CA GLN A 236 -2.11 -0.02 25.65
C GLN A 236 -1.66 -1.29 24.91
N ARG A 237 -1.42 -2.36 25.65
CA ARG A 237 -1.17 -3.69 25.09
C ARG A 237 -2.49 -4.44 24.96
N ILE A 238 -2.78 -4.90 23.75
CA ILE A 238 -3.98 -5.69 23.45
C ILE A 238 -3.59 -7.03 22.82
N LEU A 239 -4.49 -8.00 22.86
CA LEU A 239 -4.33 -9.32 22.25
C LEU A 239 -2.96 -9.96 22.58
N ASN A 240 -2.61 -10.02 23.86
CA ASN A 240 -1.29 -10.46 24.34
C ASN A 240 -0.86 -11.86 23.86
N ASN A 241 -1.80 -12.69 23.40
CA ASN A 241 -1.54 -14.01 22.83
C ASN A 241 -1.52 -13.98 21.28
N TYR A 242 -1.68 -12.82 20.67
CA TYR A 242 -1.55 -12.69 19.22
C TYR A 242 -0.08 -12.66 18.85
N GLY A 243 0.37 -13.70 18.21
CA GLY A 243 1.76 -13.84 17.87
C GLY A 243 1.96 -14.93 16.85
N ARG A 244 3.20 -15.38 16.79
CA ARG A 244 3.60 -16.44 15.88
C ARG A 244 3.11 -17.77 16.40
N GLY A 245 2.38 -18.49 15.56
CA GLY A 245 2.08 -19.89 15.81
C GLY A 245 3.35 -20.76 15.72
N LYS A 246 3.17 -22.05 15.84
CA LYS A 246 4.28 -23.03 15.79
C LYS A 246 4.80 -23.28 14.37
N GLU A 247 4.04 -22.89 13.34
CA GLU A 247 4.39 -23.10 11.94
C GLU A 247 5.56 -22.20 11.54
N LYS A 248 6.58 -22.81 10.92
CA LYS A 248 7.71 -22.06 10.35
C LYS A 248 7.31 -21.47 9.01
N LEU A 249 7.04 -20.18 8.98
CA LEU A 249 6.63 -19.46 7.77
C LEU A 249 7.86 -19.11 6.91
N PRO A 250 7.83 -19.38 5.61
CA PRO A 250 8.96 -19.10 4.71
C PRO A 250 9.17 -17.59 4.48
N VAL A 251 8.13 -16.77 4.49
CA VAL A 251 8.19 -15.37 4.11
C VAL A 251 7.44 -14.44 5.09
N TYR A 252 6.29 -14.85 5.57
CA TYR A 252 5.40 -13.99 6.38
C TYR A 252 5.60 -14.25 7.87
N LYS A 253 6.53 -13.51 8.46
CA LYS A 253 6.76 -13.53 9.91
C LYS A 253 6.07 -12.38 10.64
N MET A 254 5.31 -11.54 9.89
CA MET A 254 4.85 -10.25 10.38
C MET A 254 3.33 -10.19 10.40
N PRO A 255 2.74 -9.56 11.42
CA PRO A 255 1.35 -9.17 11.35
C PRO A 255 1.22 -8.10 10.24
N HIS A 256 0.62 -8.48 9.12
CA HIS A 256 0.23 -7.51 8.10
C HIS A 256 -1.06 -6.83 8.53
N LEU A 257 -0.96 -5.70 9.22
CA LEU A 257 -2.13 -5.00 9.75
C LEU A 257 -2.95 -4.32 8.66
N GLU A 258 -2.34 -3.89 7.57
CA GLU A 258 -3.06 -3.48 6.35
C GLU A 258 -3.87 -4.63 5.73
N GLY A 259 -3.55 -5.87 6.10
CA GLY A 259 -4.30 -7.08 5.74
C GLY A 259 -5.40 -7.44 6.70
N TRP A 260 -5.79 -6.56 7.63
CA TRP A 260 -6.94 -6.76 8.52
C TRP A 260 -8.21 -6.23 7.88
N ALA A 261 -9.33 -6.86 8.21
CA ALA A 261 -10.64 -6.36 7.85
C ALA A 261 -11.40 -5.88 9.07
N ILE A 262 -12.05 -4.73 8.97
CA ILE A 262 -13.06 -4.29 9.93
C ILE A 262 -14.42 -4.37 9.25
N ALA A 263 -15.32 -5.17 9.82
CA ALA A 263 -16.67 -5.36 9.31
C ALA A 263 -17.68 -5.35 10.48
N GLY A 264 -18.54 -4.35 10.50
CA GLY A 264 -19.46 -4.13 11.60
C GLY A 264 -18.72 -3.96 12.93
N PRO A 265 -19.08 -4.72 14.00
CA PRO A 265 -18.46 -4.61 15.31
C PRO A 265 -17.15 -5.43 15.44
N TYR A 266 -16.71 -6.09 14.38
CA TYR A 266 -15.60 -7.02 14.44
C TYR A 266 -14.42 -6.61 13.55
N ALA A 267 -13.22 -6.88 14.05
CA ALA A 267 -12.02 -6.95 13.26
C ALA A 267 -11.68 -8.43 13.01
N PHE A 268 -11.32 -8.74 11.77
CA PHE A 268 -10.89 -10.05 11.29
C PHE A 268 -9.40 -10.02 11.03
N LEU A 269 -8.64 -10.86 11.73
CA LEU A 269 -7.19 -10.84 11.75
C LEU A 269 -6.61 -12.13 11.23
N PRO A 270 -5.64 -12.10 10.32
CA PRO A 270 -4.89 -13.30 9.96
C PRO A 270 -4.06 -13.77 11.18
N ALA A 271 -4.27 -15.01 11.63
CA ALA A 271 -3.49 -15.59 12.72
C ALA A 271 -2.12 -16.06 12.23
N VAL A 272 -1.07 -15.32 12.59
CA VAL A 272 0.29 -15.60 12.13
C VAL A 272 0.80 -16.95 12.64
N GLY A 273 1.22 -17.83 11.71
CA GLY A 273 1.70 -19.17 12.01
C GLY A 273 0.60 -20.16 12.42
N GLN A 274 -0.65 -19.84 12.09
CA GLN A 274 -1.83 -20.69 12.33
C GLN A 274 -2.75 -20.62 11.12
N HIS A 275 -3.56 -21.66 10.89
CA HIS A 275 -4.53 -21.70 9.80
C HIS A 275 -5.90 -21.21 10.28
N GLU A 276 -5.95 -19.98 10.77
CA GLU A 276 -7.13 -19.39 11.38
C GLU A 276 -7.24 -17.89 11.07
N VAL A 277 -8.47 -17.40 11.00
CA VAL A 277 -8.78 -15.97 11.10
C VAL A 277 -9.36 -15.71 12.49
N LEU A 278 -8.76 -14.79 13.23
CA LEU A 278 -9.26 -14.37 14.54
C LEU A 278 -10.38 -13.35 14.35
N VAL A 279 -11.43 -13.46 15.19
CA VAL A 279 -12.51 -12.47 15.28
C VAL A 279 -12.34 -11.71 16.58
N VAL A 280 -12.22 -10.40 16.49
CA VAL A 280 -11.98 -9.49 17.61
C VAL A 280 -13.08 -8.46 17.69
N ASP A 281 -13.66 -8.27 18.85
CA ASP A 281 -14.62 -7.19 19.10
C ASP A 281 -13.89 -5.85 19.17
N THR A 282 -14.26 -4.89 18.33
CA THR A 282 -13.55 -3.61 18.17
C THR A 282 -13.81 -2.61 19.31
N ARG A 283 -14.78 -2.86 20.19
CA ARG A 283 -15.06 -2.00 21.35
C ARG A 283 -14.16 -2.37 22.54
N SER A 284 -13.91 -3.67 22.70
CA SER A 284 -13.13 -4.19 23.83
C SER A 284 -11.72 -4.62 23.43
N TRP A 285 -11.42 -4.74 22.15
CA TRP A 285 -10.21 -5.31 21.58
C TRP A 285 -9.89 -6.70 22.13
N LYS A 286 -10.95 -7.48 22.41
CA LYS A 286 -10.83 -8.88 22.87
C LYS A 286 -11.21 -9.84 21.76
N GLN A 287 -10.48 -10.94 21.69
CA GLN A 287 -10.81 -12.02 20.79
C GLN A 287 -12.12 -12.70 21.24
N VAL A 288 -13.08 -12.82 20.32
CA VAL A 288 -14.39 -13.43 20.55
C VAL A 288 -14.62 -14.69 19.72
N GLY A 289 -13.77 -14.95 18.71
CA GLY A 289 -13.91 -16.12 17.85
C GLY A 289 -12.63 -16.49 17.14
N ARG A 290 -12.67 -17.67 16.50
CA ARG A 290 -11.65 -18.21 15.58
C ARG A 290 -12.35 -18.94 14.47
N ILE A 291 -11.89 -18.75 13.24
CA ILE A 291 -12.43 -19.39 12.05
C ILE A 291 -11.30 -20.17 11.39
N PRO A 292 -11.31 -21.52 11.42
CA PRO A 292 -10.34 -22.33 10.70
C PRO A 292 -10.41 -22.05 9.20
N VAL A 293 -9.23 -21.92 8.56
CA VAL A 293 -9.11 -21.62 7.14
C VAL A 293 -8.11 -22.57 6.46
N HIS A 294 -8.06 -22.55 5.11
CA HIS A 294 -7.31 -23.47 4.28
C HIS A 294 -5.80 -23.50 4.57
N GLY A 295 -5.20 -22.39 4.89
CA GLY A 295 -3.76 -22.26 5.08
C GLY A 295 -3.40 -21.07 5.93
N GLN A 296 -2.11 -20.71 5.98
CA GLN A 296 -1.67 -19.49 6.64
C GLN A 296 -2.28 -18.26 5.96
N PRO A 297 -3.24 -17.56 6.59
CA PRO A 297 -3.85 -16.37 5.99
C PRO A 297 -2.85 -15.22 5.91
N VAL A 298 -2.93 -14.42 4.85
CA VAL A 298 -2.05 -13.25 4.62
C VAL A 298 -2.86 -11.97 4.67
N PHE A 299 -3.80 -11.82 3.73
CA PHE A 299 -4.72 -10.70 3.69
C PHE A 299 -6.13 -11.16 3.99
N VAL A 300 -6.80 -10.38 4.79
CA VAL A 300 -8.21 -10.52 5.13
C VAL A 300 -8.87 -9.20 4.76
N VAL A 301 -9.70 -9.20 3.72
CA VAL A 301 -10.26 -7.97 3.14
C VAL A 301 -11.77 -8.00 3.24
N ALA A 302 -12.38 -6.96 3.82
CA ALA A 302 -13.81 -6.85 3.93
C ALA A 302 -14.46 -6.30 2.66
N GLN A 303 -15.57 -6.91 2.25
CA GLN A 303 -16.46 -6.31 1.28
C GLN A 303 -17.00 -4.98 1.85
N PRO A 304 -17.17 -3.92 1.06
CA PRO A 304 -17.57 -2.61 1.56
C PRO A 304 -18.90 -2.57 2.35
N ASP A 305 -19.83 -3.49 2.08
CA ASP A 305 -21.08 -3.61 2.85
C ASP A 305 -20.90 -4.38 4.17
N GLY A 306 -19.71 -4.88 4.45
CA GLY A 306 -19.35 -5.60 5.67
C GLY A 306 -19.93 -7.02 5.79
N ARG A 307 -20.57 -7.59 4.75
CA ARG A 307 -21.20 -8.91 4.82
C ARG A 307 -20.25 -10.06 4.61
N GLN A 308 -19.19 -9.84 3.84
CA GLN A 308 -18.21 -10.87 3.50
C GLN A 308 -16.80 -10.38 3.84
N VAL A 309 -15.98 -11.34 4.23
CA VAL A 309 -14.54 -11.17 4.37
C VAL A 309 -13.86 -12.22 3.50
N TRP A 310 -12.96 -11.75 2.63
CA TRP A 310 -12.21 -12.61 1.70
C TRP A 310 -10.79 -12.79 2.21
N VAL A 311 -10.29 -14.02 2.12
CA VAL A 311 -9.00 -14.44 2.70
C VAL A 311 -8.14 -15.11 1.65
N ASN A 312 -6.91 -14.67 1.47
CA ASN A 312 -5.88 -15.37 0.69
C ASN A 312 -4.80 -15.97 1.60
N PHE A 313 -3.92 -16.78 1.03
CA PHE A 313 -3.01 -17.61 1.80
C PHE A 313 -1.55 -17.48 1.36
N ALA A 314 -0.65 -17.79 2.29
CA ALA A 314 0.78 -17.86 2.03
C ALA A 314 1.15 -19.10 1.20
N HIS A 315 2.30 -19.03 0.50
CA HIS A 315 2.89 -20.20 -0.13
C HIS A 315 3.12 -21.34 0.88
N PRO A 316 2.87 -22.60 0.56
CA PRO A 316 2.53 -23.14 -0.79
C PRO A 316 1.04 -23.16 -1.12
N LEU A 317 0.16 -22.77 -0.21
CA LEU A 317 -1.30 -22.82 -0.34
C LEU A 317 -1.90 -21.53 -0.94
N ASN A 318 -1.09 -20.78 -1.67
CA ASN A 318 -1.41 -19.46 -2.21
C ASN A 318 -2.16 -19.48 -3.55
N ASP A 319 -2.82 -20.58 -3.88
CA ASP A 319 -3.69 -20.76 -5.05
C ASP A 319 -5.17 -20.66 -4.72
N THR A 320 -5.49 -20.47 -3.44
CA THR A 320 -6.85 -20.54 -2.90
C THR A 320 -7.28 -19.19 -2.32
N VAL A 321 -8.56 -18.89 -2.42
CA VAL A 321 -9.25 -17.80 -1.74
C VAL A 321 -10.48 -18.37 -1.04
N GLN A 322 -10.73 -17.94 0.19
CA GLN A 322 -11.91 -18.31 0.96
C GLN A 322 -12.73 -17.09 1.35
N VAL A 323 -14.05 -17.30 1.49
CA VAL A 323 -15.00 -16.26 1.87
C VAL A 323 -15.65 -16.64 3.18
N ILE A 324 -15.63 -15.71 4.13
CA ILE A 324 -16.28 -15.79 5.43
C ILE A 324 -17.51 -14.88 5.39
N ASP A 325 -18.65 -15.40 5.83
CA ASP A 325 -19.83 -14.60 6.14
C ASP A 325 -19.68 -14.00 7.54
N THR A 326 -19.80 -12.68 7.64
CA THR A 326 -19.52 -11.94 8.88
C THR A 326 -20.61 -12.05 9.93
N GLN A 327 -21.81 -12.46 9.54
CA GLN A 327 -22.93 -12.63 10.46
C GLN A 327 -22.89 -14.01 11.12
N SER A 328 -22.68 -15.06 10.33
CA SER A 328 -22.61 -16.44 10.84
C SER A 328 -21.21 -16.82 11.36
N LEU A 329 -20.17 -16.05 10.98
CA LEU A 329 -18.76 -16.34 11.25
C LEU A 329 -18.31 -17.70 10.66
N GLN A 330 -18.88 -18.09 9.53
CA GLN A 330 -18.60 -19.36 8.86
C GLN A 330 -17.98 -19.15 7.47
N LEU A 331 -17.17 -20.10 7.05
CA LEU A 331 -16.75 -20.21 5.66
C LEU A 331 -17.94 -20.56 4.78
N THR A 332 -18.22 -19.74 3.77
CA THR A 332 -19.33 -19.94 2.82
C THR A 332 -18.84 -20.36 1.45
N HIS A 333 -17.63 -19.99 1.07
CA HIS A 333 -17.12 -20.30 -0.27
C HIS A 333 -15.61 -20.52 -0.28
N THR A 334 -15.16 -21.36 -1.21
CA THR A 334 -13.74 -21.60 -1.51
C THR A 334 -13.55 -21.64 -3.01
N MET A 335 -12.57 -20.93 -3.54
CA MET A 335 -12.24 -20.89 -4.96
C MET A 335 -10.74 -21.03 -5.17
N GLN A 336 -10.34 -21.43 -6.38
CA GLN A 336 -8.94 -21.61 -6.79
C GLN A 336 -8.64 -20.77 -8.03
N PRO A 337 -8.32 -19.47 -7.87
CA PRO A 337 -7.98 -18.60 -9.00
C PRO A 337 -6.72 -19.02 -9.75
N GLY A 338 -5.80 -19.66 -9.06
CA GLY A 338 -4.48 -20.05 -9.54
C GLY A 338 -3.38 -19.65 -8.58
N LYS A 339 -2.15 -20.09 -8.83
CA LYS A 339 -1.01 -19.86 -7.93
C LYS A 339 -0.60 -18.39 -7.86
N GLY A 340 -0.24 -17.96 -6.65
CA GLY A 340 0.30 -16.65 -6.40
C GLY A 340 -0.75 -15.56 -6.25
N VAL A 341 -1.91 -15.84 -5.64
CA VAL A 341 -2.85 -14.79 -5.22
C VAL A 341 -2.17 -13.92 -4.17
N LEU A 342 -1.78 -12.70 -4.55
CA LEU A 342 -1.04 -11.79 -3.67
C LEU A 342 -1.91 -10.71 -3.05
N HIS A 343 -2.82 -10.12 -3.81
CA HIS A 343 -3.64 -9.00 -3.36
C HIS A 343 -5.07 -9.14 -3.86
N MET A 344 -5.98 -8.53 -3.12
CA MET A 344 -7.40 -8.46 -3.41
C MET A 344 -7.90 -7.05 -3.17
N GLU A 345 -8.74 -6.53 -4.08
CA GLU A 345 -9.35 -5.21 -3.93
C GLU A 345 -10.80 -5.26 -4.39
N PHE A 346 -11.71 -4.71 -3.58
CA PHE A 346 -13.12 -4.58 -3.94
C PHE A 346 -13.40 -3.29 -4.69
N THR A 347 -14.31 -3.36 -5.69
CA THR A 347 -14.92 -2.14 -6.21
C THR A 347 -15.66 -1.38 -5.10
N PRO A 348 -15.85 -0.05 -5.22
CA PRO A 348 -16.39 0.77 -4.12
C PRO A 348 -17.71 0.31 -3.53
N ARG A 349 -18.58 -0.30 -4.34
CA ARG A 349 -19.87 -0.86 -3.90
C ARG A 349 -19.83 -2.36 -3.59
N GLY A 350 -18.66 -3.00 -3.79
CA GLY A 350 -18.44 -4.39 -3.46
C GLY A 350 -19.07 -5.40 -4.42
N GLU A 351 -19.54 -5.00 -5.60
CA GLU A 351 -20.11 -5.95 -6.58
C GLU A 351 -19.04 -6.88 -7.16
N HIS A 352 -17.82 -6.38 -7.26
CA HIS A 352 -16.70 -7.15 -7.82
C HIS A 352 -15.50 -7.10 -6.88
N VAL A 353 -14.71 -8.16 -6.92
CA VAL A 353 -13.38 -8.22 -6.32
C VAL A 353 -12.35 -8.54 -7.42
N TRP A 354 -11.23 -7.83 -7.35
CA TRP A 354 -10.11 -8.00 -8.26
C TRP A 354 -8.99 -8.73 -7.54
N LEU A 355 -8.46 -9.78 -8.16
CA LEU A 355 -7.41 -10.63 -7.60
C LEU A 355 -6.16 -10.56 -8.46
N SER A 356 -5.01 -10.26 -7.86
CA SER A 356 -3.72 -10.43 -8.53
C SER A 356 -3.29 -11.89 -8.44
N VAL A 357 -3.18 -12.57 -9.58
CA VAL A 357 -2.74 -13.98 -9.70
C VAL A 357 -1.36 -14.00 -10.35
N ARG A 358 -0.35 -13.70 -9.53
CA ARG A 358 1.02 -13.41 -9.97
C ARG A 358 1.63 -14.46 -10.86
N ASP A 359 1.48 -15.74 -10.50
CA ASP A 359 2.20 -16.82 -11.19
C ASP A 359 1.56 -17.18 -12.54
N LEU A 360 0.36 -16.66 -12.82
CA LEU A 360 -0.32 -16.75 -14.10
C LEU A 360 -0.20 -15.48 -14.96
N ASP A 361 0.44 -14.41 -14.45
CA ASP A 361 0.48 -13.10 -15.11
C ASP A 361 -0.91 -12.53 -15.40
N GLN A 362 -1.82 -12.66 -14.42
CA GLN A 362 -3.24 -12.32 -14.58
C GLN A 362 -3.75 -11.45 -13.45
N LEU A 363 -4.61 -10.52 -13.83
CA LEU A 363 -5.55 -9.85 -12.98
C LEU A 363 -6.94 -10.42 -13.26
N GLN A 364 -7.57 -11.03 -12.28
CA GLN A 364 -8.86 -11.69 -12.44
C GLN A 364 -9.95 -10.95 -11.67
N VAL A 365 -11.14 -10.83 -12.26
CA VAL A 365 -12.29 -10.16 -11.66
C VAL A 365 -13.39 -11.16 -11.39
N TYR A 366 -13.88 -11.16 -10.15
CA TYR A 366 -14.95 -12.05 -9.70
C TYR A 366 -16.18 -11.22 -9.26
N ASP A 367 -17.36 -11.72 -9.60
CA ASP A 367 -18.62 -11.25 -9.06
C ASP A 367 -18.81 -11.79 -7.63
N THR A 368 -19.08 -10.90 -6.68
CA THR A 368 -19.08 -11.24 -5.25
C THR A 368 -20.35 -11.99 -4.78
N LYS A 369 -21.38 -12.10 -5.61
CA LYS A 369 -22.60 -12.85 -5.32
C LYS A 369 -22.55 -14.27 -5.87
N SER A 370 -22.14 -14.41 -7.14
CA SER A 370 -22.06 -15.69 -7.80
C SER A 370 -20.72 -16.39 -7.63
N PHE A 371 -19.70 -15.68 -7.17
CA PHE A 371 -18.30 -16.14 -7.04
C PHE A 371 -17.68 -16.61 -8.37
N ARG A 372 -18.26 -16.18 -9.50
CA ARG A 372 -17.76 -16.52 -10.84
C ARG A 372 -16.79 -15.46 -11.33
N ARG A 373 -15.73 -15.94 -12.01
CA ARG A 373 -14.85 -15.03 -12.75
C ARG A 373 -15.60 -14.45 -13.94
N ILE A 374 -15.64 -13.13 -14.03
CA ILE A 374 -16.37 -12.36 -15.06
C ILE A 374 -15.45 -11.63 -16.02
N ALA A 375 -14.19 -11.43 -15.65
CA ALA A 375 -13.18 -10.85 -16.53
C ALA A 375 -11.77 -11.30 -16.12
N GLN A 376 -10.83 -11.11 -17.05
CA GLN A 376 -9.41 -11.36 -16.86
C GLN A 376 -8.63 -10.37 -17.72
N LEU A 377 -7.52 -9.84 -17.18
CA LEU A 377 -6.56 -8.99 -17.88
C LEU A 377 -5.17 -9.62 -17.77
N ASP A 378 -4.36 -9.43 -18.81
CA ASP A 378 -2.96 -9.81 -18.78
C ASP A 378 -2.15 -8.71 -18.08
N VAL A 379 -1.47 -9.07 -17.00
CA VAL A 379 -0.66 -8.17 -16.18
C VAL A 379 0.57 -8.92 -15.73
N GLU A 380 1.75 -8.39 -16.02
CA GLU A 380 3.01 -9.06 -15.74
C GLU A 380 3.34 -9.07 -14.24
N LYS A 381 3.39 -10.27 -13.64
CA LYS A 381 3.67 -10.46 -12.20
C LYS A 381 2.90 -9.48 -11.31
N PRO A 382 1.55 -9.44 -11.40
CA PRO A 382 0.77 -8.48 -10.63
C PRO A 382 0.96 -8.66 -9.13
N SER A 383 0.93 -7.54 -8.40
CA SER A 383 0.97 -7.53 -6.94
C SER A 383 -0.13 -6.63 -6.36
N GLY A 384 0.19 -5.47 -5.81
CA GLY A 384 -0.80 -4.57 -5.24
C GLY A 384 -1.80 -4.05 -6.27
N ILE A 385 -3.07 -4.03 -5.90
CA ILE A 385 -4.19 -3.44 -6.63
C ILE A 385 -4.72 -2.31 -5.76
N PHE A 386 -4.91 -1.13 -6.35
CA PHE A 386 -5.34 0.06 -5.61
C PHE A 386 -6.38 0.80 -6.43
N PHE A 387 -7.56 1.06 -5.85
CA PHE A 387 -8.63 1.82 -6.52
C PHE A 387 -8.72 3.23 -5.96
N THR A 388 -9.12 4.18 -6.80
CA THR A 388 -9.20 5.61 -6.47
C THR A 388 -10.12 5.89 -5.27
N ALA A 389 -11.14 5.06 -5.04
CA ALA A 389 -11.99 5.15 -3.85
C ALA A 389 -11.22 5.12 -2.51
N ARG A 390 -9.97 4.64 -2.49
CA ARG A 390 -9.07 4.74 -1.32
C ARG A 390 -8.72 6.19 -0.96
N ALA A 391 -8.79 7.13 -1.91
CA ALA A 391 -8.52 8.55 -1.68
C ALA A 391 -9.31 9.17 -0.51
N HIS A 392 -10.45 8.57 -0.16
CA HIS A 392 -11.37 9.09 0.86
C HIS A 392 -11.32 8.30 2.18
N ARG A 393 -10.40 7.35 2.29
CA ARG A 393 -10.24 6.54 3.51
C ARG A 393 -9.09 7.06 4.34
N THR A 394 -9.28 7.15 5.65
CA THR A 394 -8.22 7.48 6.60
C THR A 394 -7.28 6.28 6.75
N GLY A 395 -5.98 6.55 6.73
CA GLY A 395 -4.96 5.53 6.97
C GLY A 395 -4.71 4.57 5.80
N LEU A 396 -5.08 4.96 4.61
CA LEU A 396 -4.84 4.19 3.39
C LEU A 396 -4.12 5.01 2.34
#